data_70cdffdd9edf448401f1e4f7d6dc98b2
#
_entry.id   70cdffdd9edf448401f1e4f7d6dc98b2
#
_cell.length_a   1.000
_cell.length_b   1.000
_cell.length_c   1.000
_cell.angle_alpha   90.00
_cell.angle_beta   90.00
_cell.angle_gamma   90.00
#
_symmetry.space_group_name_H-M   'P 1'
#
loop_
_entity.id
_entity.type
_entity.pdbx_description
1 polymer ?
#
loop_
_entity_poly.entity_id
_entity_poly.type
_entity_poly.pdbx_seq_one_letter_code
_entity_poly.pdbx_strand_id
1 'polypeptide(L)'
;MYSLSQVASSIRQALARATANRSWLIRAEILKISPGLGQKTVYVDLVEEANGDQRAKMRGVIWPSNGARILEALGNDASTILAPGSEMVFTARIEFHERYGLSLFIENVDLRHMLGEMERRKQATVSRLQELGAFELNKRLPMPAAPQRIALVGSPGTSGFRDFI
;
A
#
# COMPACT_ATOMS: atom_id res chain seq x y z
N MET A 1 24.42 14.79 -33.66
CA MET A 1 24.52 14.81 -32.18
C MET A 1 23.13 15.17 -31.65
N TYR A 2 22.61 14.41 -30.69
CA TYR A 2 21.30 14.66 -30.09
C TYR A 2 21.48 15.23 -28.68
N SER A 3 20.57 16.13 -28.29
CA SER A 3 20.52 16.61 -26.90
C SER A 3 19.81 15.58 -26.01
N LEU A 4 20.07 15.63 -24.69
CA LEU A 4 19.40 14.76 -23.73
C LEU A 4 17.87 14.94 -23.74
N SER A 5 17.39 16.18 -23.92
CA SER A 5 15.97 16.49 -24.03
C SER A 5 15.32 15.87 -25.28
N GLN A 6 16.03 15.83 -26.41
CA GLN A 6 15.55 15.18 -27.63
C GLN A 6 15.40 13.67 -27.43
N VAL A 7 16.37 13.03 -26.78
CA VAL A 7 16.32 11.60 -26.45
C VAL A 7 15.14 11.33 -25.48
N ALA A 8 15.00 12.12 -24.43
CA ALA A 8 13.93 11.97 -23.46
C ALA A 8 12.53 12.17 -24.11
N SER A 9 12.41 13.15 -24.99
CA SER A 9 11.16 13.37 -25.75
C SER A 9 10.83 12.18 -26.66
N SER A 10 11.84 11.60 -27.31
CA SER A 10 11.66 10.39 -28.15
C SER A 10 11.17 9.19 -27.32
N ILE A 11 11.74 8.97 -26.13
CA ILE A 11 11.30 7.92 -25.18
C ILE A 11 9.85 8.16 -24.78
N ARG A 12 9.49 9.38 -24.39
CA ARG A 12 8.10 9.75 -24.05
C ARG A 12 7.13 9.44 -25.18
N GLN A 13 7.46 9.82 -26.42
CA GLN A 13 6.61 9.55 -27.58
C GLN A 13 6.49 8.05 -27.87
N ALA A 14 7.58 7.30 -27.76
CA ALA A 14 7.57 5.86 -27.96
C ALA A 14 6.69 5.14 -26.92
N LEU A 15 6.82 5.52 -25.65
CA LEU A 15 5.98 4.98 -24.57
C LEU A 15 4.51 5.36 -24.77
N ALA A 16 4.20 6.62 -25.07
CA ALA A 16 2.83 7.05 -25.32
C ALA A 16 2.17 6.27 -26.47
N ARG A 17 2.90 5.99 -27.55
CA ARG A 17 2.41 5.16 -28.65
C ARG A 17 2.23 3.69 -28.23
N ALA A 18 3.21 3.12 -27.53
CA ALA A 18 3.18 1.72 -27.12
C ALA A 18 2.07 1.44 -26.09
N THR A 19 1.83 2.38 -25.18
CA THR A 19 0.80 2.23 -24.15
C THR A 19 -0.57 2.75 -24.59
N ALA A 20 -0.65 3.52 -25.67
CA ALA A 20 -1.87 4.13 -26.22
C ALA A 20 -2.74 4.82 -25.15
N ASN A 21 -2.12 5.42 -24.13
CA ASN A 21 -2.76 5.99 -22.94
C ASN A 21 -3.73 5.01 -22.22
N ARG A 22 -3.49 3.71 -22.34
CA ARG A 22 -4.32 2.71 -21.66
C ARG A 22 -4.09 2.74 -20.17
N SER A 23 -5.17 2.55 -19.42
CA SER A 23 -5.10 2.26 -17.99
C SER A 23 -4.93 0.75 -17.78
N TRP A 24 -4.07 0.40 -16.84
CA TRP A 24 -3.71 -0.97 -16.51
C TRP A 24 -4.19 -1.27 -15.10
N LEU A 25 -4.85 -2.40 -14.91
CA LEU A 25 -5.14 -2.91 -13.58
C LEU A 25 -3.90 -3.66 -13.09
N ILE A 26 -3.30 -3.17 -12.02
CA ILE A 26 -2.01 -3.63 -11.51
C ILE A 26 -2.19 -4.06 -10.06
N ARG A 27 -1.50 -5.13 -9.69
CA ARG A 27 -1.36 -5.60 -8.31
C ARG A 27 0.11 -5.50 -7.91
N ALA A 28 0.39 -4.85 -6.79
CA ALA A 28 1.74 -4.70 -6.26
C ALA A 28 1.71 -4.47 -4.75
N GLU A 29 2.80 -4.75 -4.07
CA GLU A 29 2.98 -4.44 -2.65
C GLU A 29 3.51 -3.03 -2.48
N ILE A 30 3.02 -2.33 -1.45
CA ILE A 30 3.52 -1.02 -1.04
C ILE A 30 4.79 -1.19 -0.23
N LEU A 31 5.93 -0.84 -0.78
CA LEU A 31 7.19 -0.79 -0.04
C LEU A 31 7.27 0.47 0.83
N LYS A 32 6.85 1.61 0.27
CA LYS A 32 6.86 2.91 0.94
C LYS A 32 5.78 3.81 0.35
N ILE A 33 5.15 4.61 1.20
CA ILE A 33 4.21 5.65 0.79
C ILE A 33 4.54 6.95 1.49
N SER A 34 4.52 8.08 0.76
CA SER A 34 4.71 9.39 1.35
C SER A 34 3.41 9.91 1.99
N PRO A 35 3.48 10.72 3.05
CA PRO A 35 2.30 11.28 3.70
C PRO A 35 1.62 12.36 2.84
N GLY A 36 0.35 12.66 3.14
CA GLY A 36 -0.38 13.78 2.55
C GLY A 36 -1.41 13.38 1.49
N LEU A 37 -1.91 12.13 1.54
CA LEU A 37 -2.98 11.68 0.66
C LEU A 37 -4.19 12.64 0.70
N GLY A 38 -4.66 13.04 -0.48
CA GLY A 38 -5.74 14.01 -0.64
C GLY A 38 -5.33 15.48 -0.54
N GLN A 39 -4.17 15.80 0.04
CA GLN A 39 -3.69 17.17 0.20
C GLN A 39 -2.50 17.50 -0.71
N LYS A 40 -1.61 16.55 -0.89
CA LYS A 40 -0.38 16.68 -1.69
C LYS A 40 -0.26 15.53 -2.67
N THR A 41 0.63 15.67 -3.65
CA THR A 41 1.07 14.55 -4.47
C THR A 41 1.76 13.51 -3.59
N VAL A 42 1.26 12.29 -3.63
CA VAL A 42 1.80 11.15 -2.88
C VAL A 42 2.61 10.28 -3.82
N TYR A 43 3.78 9.90 -3.35
CA TYR A 43 4.66 8.96 -4.03
C TYR A 43 4.59 7.62 -3.32
N VAL A 44 4.42 6.56 -4.11
CA VAL A 44 4.33 5.18 -3.62
C VAL A 44 5.42 4.38 -4.31
N ASP A 45 6.32 3.78 -3.54
CA ASP A 45 7.26 2.80 -4.08
C ASP A 45 6.57 1.43 -4.05
N LEU A 46 6.37 0.86 -5.23
CA LEU A 46 5.66 -0.39 -5.48
C LEU A 46 6.65 -1.48 -5.84
N VAL A 47 6.44 -2.67 -5.30
CA VAL A 47 7.24 -3.85 -5.58
C VAL A 47 6.37 -5.05 -5.92
N GLU A 48 6.92 -5.94 -6.71
CA GLU A 48 6.43 -7.28 -6.92
C GLU A 48 7.50 -8.26 -6.47
N GLU A 49 7.15 -9.13 -5.54
CA GLU A 49 8.03 -10.19 -5.04
C GLU A 49 7.48 -11.56 -5.42
N ALA A 50 8.36 -12.46 -5.79
CA ALA A 50 8.02 -13.85 -6.00
C ALA A 50 9.17 -14.74 -5.54
N ASN A 51 8.87 -15.74 -4.69
CA ASN A 51 9.83 -16.68 -4.13
C ASN A 51 10.96 -16.01 -3.30
N GLY A 52 10.68 -14.86 -2.68
CA GLY A 52 11.66 -14.10 -1.90
C GLY A 52 12.55 -13.16 -2.75
N ASP A 53 12.38 -13.15 -4.07
CA ASP A 53 13.12 -12.26 -4.97
C ASP A 53 12.23 -11.11 -5.45
N GLN A 54 12.77 -9.89 -5.43
CA GLN A 54 12.13 -8.71 -5.99
C GLN A 54 12.18 -8.78 -7.53
N ARG A 55 11.03 -9.01 -8.17
CA ARG A 55 10.90 -9.12 -9.63
C ARG A 55 10.77 -7.79 -10.34
N ALA A 56 10.06 -6.87 -9.72
CA ALA A 56 9.85 -5.54 -10.28
C ALA A 56 9.75 -4.49 -9.18
N LYS A 57 10.18 -3.28 -9.50
CA LYS A 57 10.00 -2.11 -8.66
C LYS A 57 9.66 -0.91 -9.53
N MET A 58 8.59 -0.20 -9.19
CA MET A 58 8.18 1.01 -9.88
C MET A 58 7.69 2.07 -8.89
N ARG A 59 7.82 3.33 -9.28
CA ARG A 59 7.24 4.44 -8.53
C ARG A 59 5.83 4.72 -9.03
N GLY A 60 4.87 4.72 -8.10
CA GLY A 60 3.53 5.24 -8.30
C GLY A 60 3.42 6.70 -7.88
N VAL A 61 2.55 7.44 -8.54
CA VAL A 61 2.23 8.85 -8.23
C VAL A 61 0.72 8.97 -8.11
N ILE A 62 0.25 9.49 -6.97
CA ILE A 62 -1.16 9.80 -6.72
C ILE A 62 -1.31 11.30 -6.61
N TRP A 63 -2.05 11.92 -7.52
CA TRP A 63 -2.34 13.35 -7.46
C TRP A 63 -3.36 13.67 -6.36
N PRO A 64 -3.39 14.89 -5.84
CA PRO A 64 -4.29 15.28 -4.75
C PRO A 64 -5.75 14.94 -5.00
N SER A 65 -6.26 15.20 -6.20
CA SER A 65 -7.65 14.90 -6.60
C SER A 65 -7.98 13.41 -6.51
N ASN A 66 -7.07 12.55 -6.98
CA ASN A 66 -7.25 11.10 -6.90
C ASN A 66 -7.07 10.62 -5.46
N GLY A 67 -6.11 11.19 -4.74
CA GLY A 67 -5.88 10.92 -3.33
C GLY A 67 -7.09 11.26 -2.46
N ALA A 68 -7.78 12.37 -2.74
CA ALA A 68 -9.00 12.75 -2.02
C ALA A 68 -10.12 11.72 -2.22
N ARG A 69 -10.34 11.25 -3.46
CA ARG A 69 -11.33 10.20 -3.75
C ARG A 69 -10.99 8.86 -3.10
N ILE A 70 -9.72 8.49 -3.11
CA ILE A 70 -9.23 7.27 -2.45
C ILE A 70 -9.45 7.38 -0.94
N LEU A 71 -9.12 8.52 -0.34
CA LEU A 71 -9.28 8.76 1.09
C LEU A 71 -10.77 8.74 1.51
N GLU A 72 -11.64 9.38 0.72
CA GLU A 72 -13.09 9.35 0.94
C GLU A 72 -13.64 7.93 0.92
N ALA A 73 -13.21 7.12 -0.03
CA ALA A 73 -13.66 5.74 -0.19
C ALA A 73 -13.10 4.79 0.90
N LEU A 74 -11.89 5.02 1.41
CA LEU A 74 -11.26 4.23 2.48
C LEU A 74 -11.69 4.66 3.88
N GLY A 75 -12.11 5.91 4.05
CA GLY A 75 -12.46 6.45 5.35
C GLY A 75 -11.33 6.34 6.39
N ASN A 76 -11.68 5.92 7.60
CA ASN A 76 -10.73 5.79 8.72
C ASN A 76 -9.68 4.67 8.53
N ASP A 77 -9.93 3.73 7.63
CA ASP A 77 -9.05 2.57 7.41
C ASP A 77 -7.91 2.87 6.42
N ALA A 78 -7.87 4.07 5.84
CA ALA A 78 -6.88 4.47 4.83
C ALA A 78 -5.43 4.25 5.28
N SER A 79 -5.10 4.58 6.52
CA SER A 79 -3.75 4.42 7.07
C SER A 79 -3.33 2.96 7.27
N THR A 80 -4.28 2.08 7.49
CA THR A 80 -4.05 0.64 7.66
C THR A 80 -3.97 -0.06 6.31
N ILE A 81 -4.85 0.31 5.39
CA ILE A 81 -4.95 -0.31 4.05
C ILE A 81 -3.78 0.12 3.16
N LEU A 82 -3.40 1.39 3.21
CA LEU A 82 -2.28 1.95 2.45
C LEU A 82 -0.97 1.99 3.26
N ALA A 83 -0.72 0.96 4.05
CA ALA A 83 0.50 0.84 4.83
C ALA A 83 1.61 0.10 4.04
N PRO A 84 2.90 0.33 4.35
CA PRO A 84 3.97 -0.52 3.87
C PRO A 84 3.72 -2.01 4.20
N GLY A 85 4.00 -2.90 3.25
CA GLY A 85 3.71 -4.33 3.36
C GLY A 85 2.27 -4.72 2.96
N SER A 86 1.40 -3.75 2.65
CA SER A 86 0.06 -4.04 2.13
C SER A 86 0.08 -4.26 0.63
N GLU A 87 -0.68 -5.24 0.17
CA GLU A 87 -0.93 -5.45 -1.25
C GLU A 87 -1.98 -4.45 -1.74
N MET A 88 -1.69 -3.76 -2.84
CA MET A 88 -2.58 -2.79 -3.46
C MET A 88 -2.95 -3.24 -4.87
N VAL A 89 -4.25 -3.21 -5.18
CA VAL A 89 -4.77 -3.34 -6.55
C VAL A 89 -5.28 -1.98 -7.01
N PHE A 90 -4.78 -1.52 -8.14
CA PHE A 90 -5.03 -0.17 -8.60
C PHE A 90 -5.03 -0.07 -10.12
N THR A 91 -5.69 0.95 -10.63
CA THR A 91 -5.66 1.31 -12.04
C THR A 91 -4.68 2.45 -12.24
N ALA A 92 -3.74 2.28 -13.16
CA ALA A 92 -2.73 3.28 -13.46
C ALA A 92 -2.40 3.38 -14.94
N ARG A 93 -1.94 4.55 -15.35
CA ARG A 93 -1.29 4.79 -16.63
C ARG A 93 0.21 4.88 -16.46
N ILE A 94 0.93 4.48 -17.49
CA ILE A 94 2.38 4.65 -17.56
C ILE A 94 2.68 6.06 -18.06
N GLU A 95 3.46 6.81 -17.28
CA GLU A 95 3.90 8.16 -17.64
C GLU A 95 5.42 8.26 -17.59
N PHE A 96 5.97 8.99 -18.53
CA PHE A 96 7.38 9.34 -18.57
C PHE A 96 7.55 10.85 -18.56
N HIS A 97 8.26 11.32 -17.54
CA HIS A 97 8.62 12.73 -17.42
C HIS A 97 10.12 12.89 -17.66
N GLU A 98 10.52 13.84 -18.51
CA GLU A 98 11.92 14.03 -18.92
C GLU A 98 12.89 14.27 -17.77
N ARG A 99 12.41 14.83 -16.66
CA ARG A 99 13.22 15.12 -15.46
C ARG A 99 13.12 14.01 -14.40
N TYR A 100 11.96 13.35 -14.26
CA TYR A 100 11.68 12.43 -13.16
C TYR A 100 11.64 10.96 -13.59
N GLY A 101 11.73 10.70 -14.90
CA GLY A 101 11.75 9.34 -15.44
C GLY A 101 10.37 8.70 -15.53
N LEU A 102 10.37 7.37 -15.49
CA LEU A 102 9.19 6.52 -15.61
C LEU A 102 8.45 6.42 -14.28
N SER A 103 7.12 6.55 -14.32
CA SER A 103 6.24 6.37 -13.17
C SER A 103 4.88 5.81 -13.57
N LEU A 104 4.16 5.26 -12.61
CA LEU A 104 2.76 4.85 -12.72
C LEU A 104 1.88 5.96 -12.17
N PHE A 105 1.09 6.59 -13.00
CA PHE A 105 0.07 7.54 -12.57
C PHE A 105 -1.14 6.77 -12.08
N ILE A 106 -1.33 6.71 -10.75
CA ILE A 106 -2.41 5.96 -10.11
C ILE A 106 -3.70 6.77 -10.18
N GLU A 107 -4.69 6.23 -10.89
CA GLU A 107 -5.97 6.87 -11.11
C GLU A 107 -7.00 6.48 -10.06
N ASN A 108 -7.01 5.20 -9.70
CA ASN A 108 -7.98 4.64 -8.76
C ASN A 108 -7.39 3.41 -8.06
N VAL A 109 -7.96 3.06 -6.89
CA VAL A 109 -7.60 1.88 -6.11
C VAL A 109 -8.81 0.96 -6.01
N ASP A 110 -8.62 -0.34 -6.23
CA ASP A 110 -9.69 -1.35 -6.07
C ASP A 110 -9.82 -1.74 -4.60
N LEU A 111 -10.68 -1.00 -3.91
CA LEU A 111 -10.92 -1.17 -2.49
C LEU A 111 -11.59 -2.50 -2.15
N ARG A 112 -12.45 -3.02 -3.03
CA ARG A 112 -13.16 -4.29 -2.78
C ARG A 112 -12.17 -5.44 -2.72
N HIS A 113 -11.22 -5.45 -3.64
CA HIS A 113 -10.17 -6.45 -3.64
C HIS A 113 -9.31 -6.35 -2.38
N MET A 114 -8.88 -5.15 -2.01
CA MET A 114 -8.02 -4.93 -0.84
C MET A 114 -8.72 -5.33 0.46
N LEU A 115 -9.96 -4.93 0.67
CA LEU A 115 -10.75 -5.31 1.85
C LEU A 115 -11.00 -6.82 1.90
N GLY A 116 -11.31 -7.44 0.77
CA GLY A 116 -11.50 -8.88 0.67
C GLY A 116 -10.22 -9.67 0.99
N GLU A 117 -9.05 -9.17 0.59
CA GLU A 117 -7.77 -9.79 0.91
C GLU A 117 -7.41 -9.65 2.39
N MET A 118 -7.65 -8.49 2.99
CA MET A 118 -7.47 -8.28 4.43
C MET A 118 -8.33 -9.24 5.26
N GLU A 119 -9.61 -9.40 4.91
CA GLU A 119 -10.50 -10.31 5.62
C GLU A 119 -10.07 -11.77 5.45
N ARG A 120 -9.63 -12.17 4.25
CA ARG A 120 -9.07 -13.52 4.01
C ARG A 120 -7.83 -13.77 4.85
N ARG A 121 -6.89 -12.82 4.92
CA ARG A 121 -5.67 -12.94 5.76
C ARG A 121 -6.03 -13.05 7.24
N LYS A 122 -7.00 -12.25 7.70
CA LYS A 122 -7.50 -12.31 9.07
C LYS A 122 -8.11 -13.68 9.38
N GLN A 123 -8.99 -14.19 8.52
CA GLN A 123 -9.59 -15.51 8.69
C GLN A 123 -8.55 -16.64 8.67
N ALA A 124 -7.58 -16.60 7.77
CA ALA A 124 -6.49 -17.55 7.73
C ALA A 124 -5.67 -17.54 9.03
N THR A 125 -5.40 -16.36 9.60
CA THR A 125 -4.70 -16.23 10.88
C THR A 125 -5.52 -16.81 12.02
N VAL A 126 -6.82 -16.51 12.07
CA VAL A 126 -7.74 -17.06 13.09
C VAL A 126 -7.80 -18.58 13.00
N SER A 127 -7.97 -19.14 11.79
CA SER A 127 -8.00 -20.60 11.59
C SER A 127 -6.70 -21.26 12.06
N ARG A 128 -5.55 -20.68 11.70
CA ARG A 128 -4.25 -21.18 12.13
C ARG A 128 -4.08 -21.15 13.66
N LEU A 129 -4.54 -20.09 14.32
CA LEU A 129 -4.50 -20.00 15.79
C LEU A 129 -5.43 -21.02 16.45
N GLN A 130 -6.58 -21.31 15.85
CA GLN A 130 -7.51 -22.34 16.31
C GLN A 130 -6.91 -23.75 16.18
N GLU A 131 -6.31 -24.08 15.01
CA GLU A 131 -5.61 -25.35 14.77
C GLU A 131 -4.47 -25.58 15.77
N LEU A 132 -3.74 -24.53 16.14
CA LEU A 132 -2.69 -24.58 17.14
C LEU A 132 -3.22 -24.62 18.59
N GLY A 133 -4.54 -24.52 18.79
CA GLY A 133 -5.16 -24.40 20.11
C GLY A 133 -4.79 -23.12 20.86
N ALA A 134 -4.18 -22.14 20.17
CA ALA A 134 -3.68 -20.91 20.76
C ALA A 134 -4.76 -19.81 20.90
N PHE A 135 -5.84 -19.89 20.13
CA PHE A 135 -6.87 -18.84 20.05
C PHE A 135 -7.58 -18.59 21.39
N GLU A 136 -7.79 -19.64 22.19
CA GLU A 136 -8.49 -19.56 23.48
C GLU A 136 -7.55 -19.60 24.70
N LEU A 137 -6.22 -19.70 24.47
CA LEU A 137 -5.26 -19.85 25.59
C LEU A 137 -5.34 -18.69 26.59
N ASN A 138 -5.42 -17.46 26.09
CA ASN A 138 -5.45 -16.28 26.95
C ASN A 138 -6.72 -16.21 27.82
N LYS A 139 -7.85 -16.69 27.32
CA LYS A 139 -9.11 -16.72 28.08
C LYS A 139 -9.12 -17.67 29.26
N ARG A 140 -8.22 -18.67 29.22
CA ARG A 140 -8.09 -19.69 30.29
C ARG A 140 -7.15 -19.24 31.41
N LEU A 141 -6.42 -18.15 31.23
CA LEU A 141 -5.51 -17.64 32.24
C LEU A 141 -6.28 -16.89 33.34
N PRO A 142 -6.01 -17.18 34.63
CA PRO A 142 -6.62 -16.40 35.69
C PRO A 142 -6.12 -14.95 35.67
N MET A 143 -7.02 -14.01 35.89
CA MET A 143 -6.65 -12.59 36.00
C MET A 143 -5.90 -12.40 37.33
N PRO A 144 -4.64 -11.87 37.32
CA PRO A 144 -3.95 -11.58 38.59
C PRO A 144 -4.64 -10.41 39.30
N ALA A 145 -4.72 -10.52 40.65
CA ALA A 145 -5.33 -9.47 41.46
C ALA A 145 -4.61 -8.11 41.35
N ALA A 146 -3.27 -8.15 41.16
CA ALA A 146 -2.44 -6.96 40.88
C ALA A 146 -1.42 -7.31 39.82
N PRO A 147 -1.63 -6.90 38.55
CA PRO A 147 -0.66 -7.13 37.49
C PRO A 147 0.59 -6.28 37.67
N GLN A 148 1.73 -6.96 37.87
CA GLN A 148 3.04 -6.29 38.05
C GLN A 148 3.84 -6.13 36.75
N ARG A 149 3.49 -6.89 35.72
CA ARG A 149 4.12 -6.85 34.41
C ARG A 149 3.04 -6.86 33.33
N ILE A 150 3.10 -5.90 32.45
CA ILE A 150 2.15 -5.74 31.34
C ILE A 150 2.94 -5.75 30.04
N ALA A 151 2.57 -6.58 29.08
CA ALA A 151 3.09 -6.54 27.73
C ALA A 151 2.07 -5.85 26.84
N LEU A 152 2.47 -4.72 26.22
CA LEU A 152 1.63 -4.01 25.27
C LEU A 152 2.02 -4.44 23.85
N VAL A 153 1.04 -4.97 23.11
CA VAL A 153 1.19 -5.30 21.69
C VAL A 153 0.29 -4.33 20.88
N GLY A 154 0.91 -3.50 20.10
CA GLY A 154 0.16 -2.48 19.31
C GLY A 154 1.07 -1.79 18.31
N SER A 155 0.45 -0.96 17.44
CA SER A 155 1.19 -0.14 16.47
C SER A 155 1.63 1.18 17.09
N PRO A 156 2.93 1.50 17.11
CA PRO A 156 3.41 2.80 17.53
C PRO A 156 2.74 3.92 16.73
N GLY A 157 2.31 5.00 17.41
CA GLY A 157 1.68 6.15 16.76
C GLY A 157 0.14 6.13 16.75
N THR A 158 -0.51 5.05 17.14
CA THR A 158 -1.95 5.04 17.38
C THR A 158 -2.30 5.77 18.68
N SER A 159 -3.52 6.34 18.76
CA SER A 159 -3.98 7.01 19.99
C SER A 159 -3.94 6.06 21.19
N GLY A 160 -4.51 4.85 21.06
CA GLY A 160 -4.52 3.85 22.13
C GLY A 160 -3.13 3.45 22.61
N PHE A 161 -2.12 3.39 21.71
CA PHE A 161 -0.75 3.12 22.13
C PHE A 161 -0.16 4.30 22.92
N ARG A 162 -0.43 5.54 22.53
CA ARG A 162 0.01 6.75 23.24
C ARG A 162 -0.67 6.96 24.57
N ASP A 163 -1.95 6.57 24.67
CA ASP A 163 -2.69 6.72 25.93
C ASP A 163 -2.24 5.70 27.01
N PHE A 164 -1.54 4.64 26.60
CA PHE A 164 -1.08 3.59 27.48
C PHE A 164 0.37 3.81 27.99
N ILE A 165 1.20 4.56 27.25
CA ILE A 165 2.59 4.87 27.58
C ILE A 165 2.68 6.20 28.34
#